data_79436a85c6a16bbb34507179923d422e
#
_entry.id   79436a85c6a16bbb34507179923d422e
#
_cell.length_a   1.000
_cell.length_b   1.000
_cell.length_c   1.000
_cell.angle_alpha   90.00
_cell.angle_beta   90.00
_cell.angle_gamma   90.00
#
_symmetry.space_group_name_H-M   'P 1'
#
loop_
_entity.id
_entity.type
_entity.pdbx_description
1 polymer ?
#
loop_
_entity_poly.entity_id
_entity_poly.type
_entity_poly.pdbx_seq_one_letter_code
_entity_poly.pdbx_strand_id
1 'polypeptide(L)'
;IRRINYQRKKRGLPNAKYVYVTAYNPDAEIRWHHHIVMDGALDMETVESCWKQSSRNEVRRLQTDENGLSGMANYIVEEKNRVPSEKRWNSSQGLRDPRIKVVHSKRPAAGGSYKKIGSFVDGMVKDRDSIPEILKKWYTDMDFTNANVYYNDFNCMFYIHARMRKRRLQSEKTEK
;
A
#
# COMPACT_ATOMS: atom_id res chain seq x y z
N ILE A 1 -6.92 -20.56 -2.94
CA ILE A 1 -7.67 -19.84 -1.91
C ILE A 1 -8.65 -20.75 -1.17
N ARG A 2 -9.45 -21.60 -1.84
CA ARG A 2 -10.45 -22.48 -1.14
C ARG A 2 -9.80 -23.35 -0.07
N ARG A 3 -8.65 -23.99 -0.35
CA ARG A 3 -7.92 -24.80 0.63
C ARG A 3 -7.37 -23.98 1.79
N ILE A 4 -6.88 -22.78 1.52
CA ILE A 4 -6.42 -21.84 2.56
C ILE A 4 -7.59 -21.46 3.47
N ASN A 5 -8.73 -21.08 2.92
CA ASN A 5 -9.91 -20.74 3.71
C ASN A 5 -10.43 -21.93 4.53
N TYR A 6 -10.33 -23.16 4.01
CA TYR A 6 -10.65 -24.37 4.76
C TYR A 6 -9.73 -24.54 5.99
N GLN A 7 -8.40 -24.36 5.82
CA GLN A 7 -7.46 -24.42 6.96
C GLN A 7 -7.71 -23.31 7.97
N ARG A 8 -8.08 -22.13 7.51
CA ARG A 8 -8.45 -21.00 8.38
C ARG A 8 -9.70 -21.31 9.18
N LYS A 9 -10.74 -21.84 8.53
CA LYS A 9 -12.00 -22.24 9.20
C LYS A 9 -11.73 -23.27 10.29
N LYS A 10 -10.89 -24.27 10.06
CA LYS A 10 -10.49 -25.25 11.07
C LYS A 10 -9.85 -24.62 12.32
N ARG A 11 -9.21 -23.46 12.15
CA ARG A 11 -8.55 -22.71 13.24
C ARG A 11 -9.40 -21.55 13.78
N GLY A 12 -10.69 -21.49 13.44
CA GLY A 12 -11.58 -20.41 13.86
C GLY A 12 -11.26 -19.04 13.27
N LEU A 13 -10.49 -18.98 12.18
CA LEU A 13 -10.07 -17.74 11.55
C LEU A 13 -11.03 -17.32 10.43
N PRO A 14 -11.22 -16.02 10.19
CA PRO A 14 -12.01 -15.53 9.07
C PRO A 14 -11.34 -15.87 7.73
N ASN A 15 -12.10 -15.80 6.64
CA ASN A 15 -11.55 -16.01 5.30
C ASN A 15 -10.38 -15.06 5.00
N ALA A 16 -9.43 -15.53 4.21
CA ALA A 16 -8.26 -14.78 3.81
C ALA A 16 -8.63 -13.47 3.09
N LYS A 17 -7.93 -12.40 3.42
CA LYS A 17 -7.91 -11.16 2.66
C LYS A 17 -6.72 -11.22 1.72
N TYR A 18 -6.95 -11.02 0.42
CA TYR A 18 -5.91 -11.15 -0.59
C TYR A 18 -6.14 -10.27 -1.80
N VAL A 19 -5.06 -9.99 -2.48
CA VAL A 19 -5.00 -9.47 -3.87
C VAL A 19 -4.14 -10.44 -4.67
N TYR A 20 -4.52 -10.74 -5.90
CA TYR A 20 -3.68 -11.55 -6.79
C TYR A 20 -3.69 -11.04 -8.22
N VAL A 21 -2.62 -11.34 -8.91
CA VAL A 21 -2.49 -11.21 -10.36
C VAL A 21 -2.05 -12.53 -10.96
N THR A 22 -2.44 -12.77 -12.19
CA THR A 22 -1.92 -13.86 -12.99
C THR A 22 -0.98 -13.27 -14.02
N ALA A 23 0.24 -13.77 -14.06
CA ALA A 23 1.30 -13.30 -14.93
C ALA A 23 1.70 -14.36 -15.93
N TYR A 24 2.08 -13.91 -17.12
CA TYR A 24 2.57 -14.75 -18.20
C TYR A 24 3.56 -13.95 -19.04
N ASN A 25 4.72 -14.50 -19.29
CA ASN A 25 5.70 -13.85 -20.17
C ASN A 25 6.27 -14.87 -21.15
N PRO A 26 5.71 -14.95 -22.37
CA PRO A 26 6.16 -15.89 -23.40
C PRO A 26 7.57 -15.56 -23.90
N ASP A 27 7.95 -14.29 -23.97
CA ASP A 27 9.24 -13.84 -24.48
C ASP A 27 10.40 -14.28 -23.58
N ALA A 28 10.13 -14.46 -22.29
CA ALA A 28 11.10 -14.96 -21.30
C ALA A 28 10.87 -16.45 -20.94
N GLU A 29 10.07 -17.19 -21.74
CA GLU A 29 9.68 -18.58 -21.48
C GLU A 29 9.05 -18.82 -20.09
N ILE A 30 8.51 -17.75 -19.48
CA ILE A 30 7.87 -17.83 -18.17
C ILE A 30 6.44 -18.29 -18.33
N ARG A 31 6.13 -19.44 -17.72
CA ARG A 31 4.80 -20.04 -17.74
C ARG A 31 3.80 -19.23 -16.92
N TRP A 32 2.51 -19.47 -17.11
CA TRP A 32 1.46 -18.93 -16.27
C TRP A 32 1.74 -19.16 -14.77
N HIS A 33 1.74 -18.07 -14.02
CA HIS A 33 1.97 -18.10 -12.57
C HIS A 33 1.12 -17.02 -11.89
N HIS A 34 0.97 -17.15 -10.59
CA HIS A 34 0.17 -16.23 -9.77
C HIS A 34 1.03 -15.57 -8.71
N HIS A 35 0.93 -14.26 -8.61
CA HIS A 35 1.43 -13.50 -7.47
C HIS A 35 0.26 -13.19 -6.54
N ILE A 36 0.34 -13.61 -5.30
CA ILE A 36 -0.73 -13.46 -4.32
C ILE A 36 -0.17 -12.75 -3.09
N VAL A 37 -0.73 -11.59 -2.78
CA VAL A 37 -0.49 -10.90 -1.50
C VAL A 37 -1.69 -11.17 -0.60
N MET A 38 -1.45 -11.67 0.59
CA MET A 38 -2.52 -12.05 1.52
C MET A 38 -2.19 -11.71 2.97
N ASP A 39 -3.20 -11.69 3.82
CA ASP A 39 -2.99 -11.55 5.25
C ASP A 39 -2.26 -12.77 5.86
N GLY A 40 -1.40 -12.51 6.83
CA GLY A 40 -0.49 -13.51 7.41
C GLY A 40 -1.08 -14.31 8.57
N ALA A 41 -2.34 -14.67 8.55
CA ALA A 41 -2.97 -15.38 9.67
C ALA A 41 -2.65 -16.88 9.75
N LEU A 42 -2.08 -17.46 8.68
CA LEU A 42 -1.55 -18.83 8.67
C LEU A 42 -0.02 -18.80 8.60
N ASP A 43 0.59 -19.87 9.07
CA ASP A 43 2.02 -20.12 8.84
C ASP A 43 2.31 -20.40 7.36
N MET A 44 3.55 -20.14 6.94
CA MET A 44 3.97 -20.26 5.55
C MET A 44 3.86 -21.70 5.03
N GLU A 45 4.25 -22.68 5.83
CA GLU A 45 4.20 -24.10 5.48
C GLU A 45 2.78 -24.56 5.18
N THR A 46 1.82 -24.15 6.01
CA THR A 46 0.39 -24.43 5.77
C THR A 46 -0.08 -23.82 4.45
N VAL A 47 0.34 -22.57 4.15
CA VAL A 47 -0.04 -21.91 2.91
C VAL A 47 0.55 -22.62 1.71
N GLU A 48 1.85 -22.96 1.73
CA GLU A 48 2.53 -23.71 0.67
C GLU A 48 1.88 -25.07 0.43
N SER A 49 1.57 -25.80 1.48
CA SER A 49 0.93 -27.12 1.39
C SER A 49 -0.47 -27.06 0.74
N CYS A 50 -1.11 -25.91 0.73
CA CYS A 50 -2.40 -25.71 0.06
C CYS A 50 -2.30 -25.67 -1.47
N TRP A 51 -1.12 -25.41 -2.03
CA TRP A 51 -0.90 -25.42 -3.48
C TRP A 51 -0.58 -26.83 -3.96
N LYS A 52 -1.42 -27.37 -4.86
CA LYS A 52 -1.29 -28.74 -5.35
C LYS A 52 -1.11 -28.84 -6.88
N GLN A 53 -1.07 -27.70 -7.57
CA GLN A 53 -1.00 -27.65 -9.03
C GLN A 53 0.43 -27.72 -9.57
N SER A 54 1.41 -27.42 -8.74
CA SER A 54 2.82 -27.42 -9.10
C SER A 54 3.68 -27.67 -7.85
N SER A 55 4.87 -28.20 -8.05
CA SER A 55 5.91 -28.27 -7.03
C SER A 55 6.62 -26.93 -6.81
N ARG A 56 6.44 -25.98 -7.72
CA ARG A 56 7.04 -24.64 -7.63
C ARG A 56 6.04 -23.69 -7.01
N ASN A 57 6.14 -23.50 -5.72
CA ASN A 57 5.45 -22.44 -4.98
C ASN A 57 6.39 -21.93 -3.89
N GLU A 58 6.26 -20.69 -3.56
CA GLU A 58 7.06 -20.05 -2.54
C GLU A 58 6.20 -19.05 -1.78
N VAL A 59 6.30 -19.09 -0.46
CA VAL A 59 5.64 -18.15 0.43
C VAL A 59 6.69 -17.38 1.21
N ARG A 60 6.63 -16.05 1.13
CA ARG A 60 7.53 -15.15 1.85
C ARG A 60 6.73 -14.15 2.69
N ARG A 61 7.28 -13.73 3.81
CA ARG A 61 6.74 -12.60 4.54
C ARG A 61 7.05 -11.32 3.78
N LEU A 62 6.03 -10.46 3.62
CA LEU A 62 6.25 -9.15 3.04
C LEU A 62 7.15 -8.32 3.95
N GLN A 63 8.23 -7.84 3.36
CA GLN A 63 9.12 -6.87 3.97
C GLN A 63 8.84 -5.50 3.37
N THR A 64 8.73 -4.49 4.22
CA THR A 64 8.58 -3.10 3.76
C THR A 64 9.96 -2.51 3.55
N ASP A 65 10.15 -1.86 2.41
CA ASP A 65 11.29 -0.98 2.13
C ASP A 65 11.02 0.45 2.63
N GLU A 66 11.90 1.38 2.31
CA GLU A 66 11.75 2.80 2.60
C GLU A 66 10.47 3.42 2.01
N ASN A 67 9.99 2.89 0.88
CA ASN A 67 8.76 3.27 0.22
C ASN A 67 7.54 2.41 0.65
N GLY A 68 7.67 1.66 1.73
CA GLY A 68 6.65 0.76 2.24
C GLY A 68 6.48 -0.49 1.38
N LEU A 69 5.35 -0.67 0.75
CA LEU A 69 5.07 -1.77 -0.18
C LEU A 69 4.89 -1.29 -1.63
N SER A 70 5.32 -0.08 -1.94
CA SER A 70 5.10 0.52 -3.27
C SER A 70 5.84 -0.26 -4.36
N GLY A 71 7.06 -0.72 -4.12
CA GLY A 71 7.81 -1.56 -5.05
C GLY A 71 7.07 -2.85 -5.38
N MET A 72 6.58 -3.56 -4.37
CA MET A 72 5.77 -4.77 -4.56
C MET A 72 4.46 -4.47 -5.30
N ALA A 73 3.78 -3.38 -4.95
CA ALA A 73 2.54 -3.00 -5.61
C ALA A 73 2.77 -2.71 -7.10
N ASN A 74 3.82 -1.97 -7.45
CA ASN A 74 4.19 -1.69 -8.83
C ASN A 74 4.51 -2.99 -9.58
N TYR A 75 5.34 -3.86 -9.00
CA TYR A 75 5.66 -5.16 -9.59
C TYR A 75 4.41 -5.99 -9.92
N ILE A 76 3.42 -6.01 -9.02
CA ILE A 76 2.15 -6.72 -9.23
C ILE A 76 1.31 -6.07 -10.34
N VAL A 77 1.38 -4.75 -10.53
CA VAL A 77 0.48 -4.01 -11.45
C VAL A 77 1.10 -3.78 -12.84
N GLU A 78 2.44 -3.82 -12.94
CA GLU A 78 3.19 -3.49 -14.16
C GLU A 78 3.33 -4.63 -15.17
N GLU A 79 2.64 -5.76 -14.97
CA GLU A 79 2.67 -6.88 -15.91
C GLU A 79 2.34 -6.42 -17.33
N LYS A 80 3.30 -6.57 -18.25
CA LYS A 80 3.24 -6.00 -19.61
C LYS A 80 2.33 -6.76 -20.59
N ASN A 81 2.19 -8.09 -20.40
CA ASN A 81 1.54 -8.98 -21.35
C ASN A 81 0.06 -9.24 -21.01
N ARG A 82 -0.74 -8.19 -20.86
CA ARG A 82 -2.16 -8.31 -20.51
C ARG A 82 -3.07 -8.06 -21.69
N VAL A 83 -4.16 -8.82 -21.75
CA VAL A 83 -5.26 -8.51 -22.66
C VAL A 83 -5.90 -7.19 -22.21
N PRO A 84 -6.13 -6.22 -23.11
CA PRO A 84 -6.63 -4.90 -22.77
C PRO A 84 -7.92 -4.86 -21.94
N SER A 85 -8.78 -5.89 -22.06
CA SER A 85 -10.06 -6.01 -21.34
C SER A 85 -9.96 -6.72 -19.99
N GLU A 86 -8.81 -7.29 -19.63
CA GLU A 86 -8.66 -8.03 -18.39
C GLU A 86 -8.42 -7.10 -17.20
N LYS A 87 -9.00 -7.47 -16.05
CA LYS A 87 -8.70 -6.80 -14.79
C LYS A 87 -7.22 -6.92 -14.47
N ARG A 88 -6.60 -5.81 -14.14
CA ARG A 88 -5.17 -5.79 -13.75
C ARG A 88 -4.87 -6.65 -12.53
N TRP A 89 -5.81 -6.78 -11.61
CA TRP A 89 -5.70 -7.58 -10.40
C TRP A 89 -7.09 -7.98 -9.91
N ASN A 90 -7.15 -9.02 -9.12
CA ASN A 90 -8.35 -9.49 -8.46
C ASN A 90 -8.15 -9.48 -6.95
N SER A 91 -9.22 -9.31 -6.20
CA SER A 91 -9.16 -9.23 -4.74
C SER A 91 -10.29 -9.99 -4.06
N SER A 92 -10.06 -10.30 -2.78
CA SER A 92 -11.11 -10.74 -1.90
C SER A 92 -12.08 -9.60 -1.58
N GLN A 93 -13.30 -9.94 -1.23
CA GLN A 93 -14.26 -8.96 -0.73
C GLN A 93 -13.82 -8.37 0.63
N GLY A 94 -14.26 -7.14 0.90
CA GLY A 94 -14.06 -6.48 2.19
C GLY A 94 -12.61 -6.10 2.49
N LEU A 95 -11.79 -5.86 1.47
CA LEU A 95 -10.57 -5.09 1.64
C LEU A 95 -10.93 -3.67 2.05
N ARG A 96 -10.10 -3.08 2.90
CA ARG A 96 -10.28 -1.68 3.29
C ARG A 96 -9.56 -0.79 2.30
N ASP A 97 -10.26 0.22 1.80
CA ASP A 97 -9.62 1.26 1.02
C ASP A 97 -8.66 2.09 1.87
N PRO A 98 -7.59 2.63 1.26
CA PRO A 98 -6.74 3.60 1.92
C PRO A 98 -7.56 4.78 2.42
N ARG A 99 -7.31 5.23 3.64
CA ARG A 99 -7.93 6.45 4.16
C ARG A 99 -7.30 7.65 3.48
N ILE A 100 -8.05 8.29 2.60
CA ILE A 100 -7.64 9.53 1.97
C ILE A 100 -8.12 10.69 2.84
N LYS A 101 -7.20 11.55 3.28
CA LYS A 101 -7.52 12.80 3.95
C LYS A 101 -7.09 13.95 3.05
N VAL A 102 -8.06 14.70 2.57
CA VAL A 102 -7.80 15.88 1.74
C VAL A 102 -7.82 17.12 2.63
N VAL A 103 -6.77 17.92 2.56
CA VAL A 103 -6.66 19.20 3.26
C VAL A 103 -6.47 20.27 2.20
N HIS A 104 -7.38 21.20 2.14
CA HIS A 104 -7.29 22.35 1.24
C HIS A 104 -6.66 23.53 1.98
N SER A 105 -5.57 24.05 1.43
CA SER A 105 -5.04 25.35 1.79
C SER A 105 -5.83 26.42 1.03
N LYS A 106 -6.76 27.08 1.70
CA LYS A 106 -7.38 28.29 1.13
C LYS A 106 -6.53 29.48 1.54
N ARG A 107 -6.07 30.25 0.56
CA ARG A 107 -5.49 31.56 0.82
C ARG A 107 -6.56 32.40 1.56
N PRO A 108 -6.28 32.95 2.73
CA PRO A 108 -7.27 33.81 3.39
C PRO A 108 -7.58 35.00 2.51
N ALA A 109 -8.84 35.42 2.48
CA ALA A 109 -9.17 36.76 2.01
C ALA A 109 -8.29 37.77 2.76
N ALA A 110 -7.91 38.85 2.10
CA ALA A 110 -6.93 39.82 2.58
C ALA A 110 -7.02 40.06 4.10
N GLY A 111 -5.95 39.72 4.82
CA GLY A 111 -5.81 39.92 6.27
C GLY A 111 -6.09 38.72 7.19
N GLY A 112 -6.48 37.55 6.67
CA GLY A 112 -6.76 36.38 7.48
C GLY A 112 -5.52 35.46 7.69
N SER A 113 -5.51 34.72 8.80
CA SER A 113 -4.48 33.73 9.09
C SER A 113 -4.75 32.41 8.38
N TYR A 114 -3.71 31.76 7.82
CA TYR A 114 -3.82 30.41 7.23
C TYR A 114 -4.29 29.40 8.28
N LYS A 115 -5.21 28.53 7.89
CA LYS A 115 -5.51 27.37 8.74
C LYS A 115 -4.27 26.45 8.79
N LYS A 116 -3.79 26.26 9.99
CA LYS A 116 -2.67 25.38 10.44
C LYS A 116 -1.75 24.80 9.32
N ILE A 117 -2.09 23.63 8.75
CA ILE A 117 -1.21 22.98 7.79
C ILE A 117 -1.05 23.76 6.47
N GLY A 118 -2.05 24.58 6.10
CA GLY A 118 -2.01 25.38 4.90
C GLY A 118 -0.87 26.41 4.88
N SER A 119 -0.46 26.93 6.04
CA SER A 119 0.66 27.87 6.15
C SER A 119 2.02 27.22 5.80
N PHE A 120 2.11 25.89 5.83
CA PHE A 120 3.32 25.16 5.54
C PHE A 120 3.39 24.62 4.10
N VAL A 121 2.29 24.68 3.34
CA VAL A 121 2.26 24.18 1.95
C VAL A 121 3.27 24.90 1.09
N ASP A 122 3.37 26.22 1.19
CA ASP A 122 4.35 27.00 0.43
C ASP A 122 5.79 26.61 0.79
N GLY A 123 6.05 26.30 2.06
CA GLY A 123 7.34 25.77 2.52
C GLY A 123 7.64 24.41 1.90
N MET A 124 6.68 23.49 1.97
CA MET A 124 6.81 22.14 1.40
C MET A 124 6.97 22.14 -0.13
N VAL A 125 6.39 23.11 -0.82
CA VAL A 125 6.52 23.25 -2.28
C VAL A 125 7.91 23.78 -2.65
N LYS A 126 8.43 24.73 -1.87
CA LYS A 126 9.76 25.35 -2.10
C LYS A 126 10.90 24.42 -1.70
N ASP A 127 10.73 23.71 -0.61
CA ASP A 127 11.70 22.79 -0.05
C ASP A 127 11.05 21.43 0.19
N ARG A 128 11.25 20.50 -0.73
CA ARG A 128 10.66 19.16 -0.69
C ARG A 128 11.25 18.31 0.44
N ASP A 129 12.48 18.57 0.83
CA ASP A 129 13.16 17.83 1.88
C ASP A 129 12.58 18.14 3.26
N SER A 130 11.92 19.29 3.40
CA SER A 130 11.20 19.67 4.64
C SER A 130 9.87 18.93 4.83
N ILE A 131 9.32 18.26 3.80
CA ILE A 131 8.00 17.62 3.86
C ILE A 131 7.89 16.59 5.00
N PRO A 132 8.85 15.65 5.18
CA PRO A 132 8.78 14.66 6.25
C PRO A 132 8.68 15.28 7.64
N GLU A 133 9.47 16.31 7.91
CA GLU A 133 9.49 16.99 9.21
C GLU A 133 8.20 17.75 9.48
N ILE A 134 7.70 18.47 8.48
CA ILE A 134 6.43 19.20 8.59
C ILE A 134 5.28 18.24 8.84
N LEU A 135 5.20 17.15 8.07
CA LEU A 135 4.14 16.17 8.23
C LEU A 135 4.22 15.42 9.56
N LYS A 136 5.42 15.08 10.02
CA LYS A 136 5.64 14.46 11.33
C LYS A 136 5.15 15.34 12.48
N LYS A 137 5.32 16.65 12.36
CA LYS A 137 4.84 17.62 13.35
C LYS A 137 3.31 17.65 13.44
N TRP A 138 2.61 17.43 12.33
CA TRP A 138 1.15 17.48 12.26
C TRP A 138 0.46 16.13 12.44
N TYR A 139 1.18 15.03 12.18
CA TYR A 139 0.68 13.66 12.24
C TYR A 139 1.60 12.81 13.10
N THR A 140 1.59 13.08 14.39
CA THR A 140 2.51 12.50 15.38
C THR A 140 2.37 10.99 15.55
N ASP A 141 1.19 10.43 15.21
CA ASP A 141 0.88 9.00 15.26
C ASP A 141 1.18 8.25 13.96
N MET A 142 1.76 8.96 12.97
CA MET A 142 2.06 8.41 11.66
C MET A 142 3.53 8.52 11.31
N ASP A 143 4.03 7.53 10.61
CA ASP A 143 5.34 7.54 9.98
C ASP A 143 5.20 7.94 8.51
N PHE A 144 6.04 8.86 8.08
CA PHE A 144 6.12 9.29 6.68
C PHE A 144 6.70 8.17 5.82
N THR A 145 6.17 7.98 4.62
CA THR A 145 6.69 7.03 3.64
C THR A 145 7.28 7.76 2.45
N ASN A 146 6.45 8.47 1.72
CA ASN A 146 6.89 9.30 0.60
C ASN A 146 5.91 10.43 0.32
N ALA A 147 6.35 11.41 -0.48
CA ALA A 147 5.49 12.45 -1.00
C ALA A 147 5.87 12.84 -2.43
N ASN A 148 4.86 13.20 -3.19
CA ASN A 148 5.02 13.80 -4.52
C ASN A 148 4.38 15.18 -4.52
N VAL A 149 5.08 16.16 -5.08
CA VAL A 149 4.59 17.51 -5.30
C VAL A 149 4.41 17.71 -6.78
N TYR A 150 3.25 18.13 -7.20
CA TYR A 150 2.97 18.47 -8.60
C TYR A 150 2.15 19.75 -8.71
N TYR A 151 2.34 20.43 -9.81
CA TYR A 151 1.61 21.63 -10.18
C TYR A 151 0.56 21.27 -11.22
N ASN A 152 -0.63 21.84 -11.07
CA ASN A 152 -1.71 21.66 -12.03
C ASN A 152 -1.90 22.98 -12.79
N ASP A 153 -1.52 22.99 -14.06
CA ASP A 153 -1.56 24.17 -14.94
C ASP A 153 -2.99 24.68 -15.17
N PHE A 154 -3.99 23.81 -15.10
CA PHE A 154 -5.38 24.18 -15.34
C PHE A 154 -5.93 25.09 -14.24
N ASN A 155 -5.61 24.83 -12.98
CA ASN A 155 -6.11 25.63 -11.85
C ASN A 155 -5.01 26.40 -11.11
N CYS A 156 -3.79 26.38 -11.64
CA CYS A 156 -2.63 27.07 -11.09
C CYS A 156 -2.36 26.75 -9.60
N MET A 157 -2.57 25.50 -9.20
CA MET A 157 -2.42 25.06 -7.82
C MET A 157 -1.38 23.96 -7.67
N PHE A 158 -0.67 23.96 -6.53
CA PHE A 158 0.16 22.86 -6.12
C PHE A 158 -0.62 21.79 -5.35
N TYR A 159 -0.27 20.53 -5.59
CA TYR A 159 -0.80 19.38 -4.88
C TYR A 159 0.34 18.60 -4.27
N ILE A 160 0.18 18.24 -3.01
CA ILE A 160 1.12 17.39 -2.27
C ILE A 160 0.38 16.11 -1.94
N HIS A 161 0.84 15.01 -2.54
CA HIS A 161 0.37 13.67 -2.21
C HIS A 161 1.39 13.01 -1.29
N ALA A 162 1.05 12.93 0.00
CA ALA A 162 1.89 12.25 0.97
C ALA A 162 1.29 10.90 1.36
N ARG A 163 2.12 9.89 1.41
CA ARG A 163 1.79 8.57 1.97
C ARG A 163 2.36 8.47 3.36
N MET A 164 1.52 8.07 4.29
CA MET A 164 1.87 7.92 5.69
C MET A 164 1.32 6.61 6.23
N ARG A 165 2.04 5.99 7.14
CA ARG A 165 1.65 4.74 7.80
C ARG A 165 1.39 5.00 9.27
N LYS A 166 0.29 4.46 9.80
CA LYS A 166 0.03 4.52 11.24
C LYS A 166 1.15 3.79 11.98
N ARG A 167 1.76 4.47 12.94
CA ARG A 167 2.79 3.87 13.80
C ARG A 167 2.19 2.70 14.57
N ARG A 168 2.84 1.54 14.50
CA ARG A 168 2.50 0.43 15.38
C ARG A 168 3.07 0.76 16.75
N LEU A 169 2.20 0.93 17.74
CA LEU A 169 2.61 0.89 19.13
C LEU A 169 3.23 -0.50 19.34
N GLN A 170 4.51 -0.56 19.69
CA GLN A 170 5.09 -1.79 20.20
C GLN A 170 4.31 -2.09 21.47
N SER A 171 3.53 -3.18 21.47
CA SER A 171 3.04 -3.74 22.72
C SER A 171 4.28 -4.05 23.54
N GLU A 172 4.42 -3.41 24.66
CA GLU A 172 5.42 -3.73 25.67
C GLU A 172 5.39 -5.24 25.86
N LYS A 173 6.49 -5.91 25.50
CA LYS A 173 6.72 -7.27 25.94
C LYS A 173 6.85 -7.19 27.44
N THR A 174 5.76 -7.45 28.14
CA THR A 174 5.82 -7.79 29.54
C THR A 174 6.56 -9.12 29.61
N GLU A 175 7.85 -9.05 29.86
CA GLU A 175 8.61 -10.22 30.36
C GLU A 175 7.99 -10.65 31.67
N LYS A 176 7.44 -11.83 31.68
CA LYS A 176 7.18 -12.63 32.88
C LYS A 176 7.73 -13.99 32.64
#